data_1d14fb5deb59a62c86049856a0384bde
#
_entry.id   1d14fb5deb59a62c86049856a0384bde
#
_cell.length_a   1.000
_cell.length_b   1.000
_cell.length_c   1.000
_cell.angle_alpha   90.00
_cell.angle_beta   90.00
_cell.angle_gamma   90.00
#
_symmetry.space_group_name_H-M   'P 1'
#
loop_
_entity.id
_entity.type
_entity.pdbx_description
1 polymer ?
#
loop_
_entity_poly.entity_id
_entity_poly.type
_entity_poly.pdbx_seq_one_letter_code
_entity_poly.pdbx_strand_id
1 'polypeptide(L)'
;SSAASDVYKRQVGNALFIPYFLIGVGMLIDIKILFGRGDALKVAVVMTTVALASKWIASWLTQKIYKMKAIERELMFGLSNAQAAATLAAVLVGYNIILPSGERLLNEDVLNGTIVLILFTCIISSFATERAARKLAMNEAQLDAEDKKNIPEKILIPVANPETIEELINLSLVIRDSKQRNNLMALNVINDNSSSEQLESRGK
;
A
#
# COMPACT_ATOMS: atom_id res chain seq x y z
N SER A 1 12.28 -19.14 7.64
CA SER A 1 13.28 -18.79 6.58
C SER A 1 12.65 -18.28 5.28
N SER A 2 11.39 -18.61 5.02
CA SER A 2 10.67 -18.19 3.79
C SER A 2 10.42 -16.68 3.71
N ALA A 3 9.89 -16.06 4.77
CA ALA A 3 9.51 -14.64 4.77
C ALA A 3 10.70 -13.69 4.54
N ALA A 4 11.86 -13.97 5.13
CA ALA A 4 13.06 -13.16 4.94
C ALA A 4 13.59 -13.25 3.49
N SER A 5 13.52 -14.43 2.87
CA SER A 5 13.87 -14.63 1.46
C SER A 5 12.96 -13.84 0.52
N ASP A 6 11.66 -13.78 0.82
CA ASP A 6 10.69 -13.06 -0.01
C ASP A 6 10.83 -11.54 0.13
N VAL A 7 11.15 -11.03 1.32
CA VAL A 7 11.48 -9.62 1.54
C VAL A 7 12.74 -9.23 0.78
N TYR A 8 13.79 -10.08 0.84
CA TYR A 8 15.05 -9.82 0.12
C TYR A 8 14.84 -9.81 -1.40
N LYS A 9 14.10 -10.77 -1.95
CA LYS A 9 13.77 -10.82 -3.38
C LYS A 9 13.00 -9.58 -3.84
N ARG A 10 12.03 -9.12 -3.03
CA ARG A 10 11.28 -7.87 -3.30
C ARG A 10 12.19 -6.65 -3.26
N GLN A 11 13.10 -6.57 -2.29
CA GLN A 11 14.04 -5.44 -2.18
C GLN A 11 14.98 -5.38 -3.36
N VAL A 12 15.59 -6.51 -3.77
CA VAL A 12 16.45 -6.59 -4.94
C VAL A 12 15.68 -6.25 -6.21
N GLY A 13 14.48 -6.82 -6.37
CA GLY A 13 13.60 -6.50 -7.49
C GLY A 13 13.31 -5.00 -7.60
N ASN A 14 12.87 -4.37 -6.50
CA ASN A 14 12.56 -2.95 -6.47
C ASN A 14 13.79 -2.07 -6.71
N ALA A 15 14.94 -2.41 -6.13
CA ALA A 15 16.16 -1.61 -6.24
C ALA A 15 16.77 -1.65 -7.65
N LEU A 16 16.57 -2.72 -8.39
CA LEU A 16 17.19 -2.92 -9.71
C LEU A 16 16.21 -2.66 -10.86
N PHE A 17 15.01 -3.24 -10.79
CA PHE A 17 14.05 -3.17 -11.90
C PHE A 17 13.34 -1.83 -12.00
N ILE A 18 13.01 -1.17 -10.87
CA ILE A 18 12.29 0.11 -10.91
C ILE A 18 13.14 1.21 -11.54
N PRO A 19 14.41 1.46 -11.13
CA PRO A 19 15.24 2.46 -11.79
C PRO A 19 15.50 2.15 -13.27
N TYR A 20 15.77 0.89 -13.60
CA TYR A 20 16.01 0.48 -14.98
C TYR A 20 14.77 0.71 -15.86
N PHE A 21 13.60 0.36 -15.35
CA PHE A 21 12.32 0.61 -16.02
C PHE A 21 12.05 2.11 -16.20
N LEU A 22 12.27 2.92 -15.15
CA LEU A 22 12.06 4.37 -15.22
C LEU A 22 12.99 5.04 -16.23
N ILE A 23 14.26 4.62 -16.28
CA ILE A 23 15.23 5.10 -17.29
C ILE A 23 14.77 4.69 -18.69
N GLY A 24 14.37 3.42 -18.88
CA GLY A 24 13.88 2.91 -20.16
C GLY A 24 12.65 3.67 -20.67
N VAL A 25 11.68 3.93 -19.79
CA VAL A 25 10.49 4.74 -20.14
C VAL A 25 10.89 6.19 -20.41
N GLY A 26 11.78 6.76 -19.57
CA GLY A 26 12.26 8.12 -19.76
C GLY A 26 12.97 8.34 -21.11
N MET A 27 13.70 7.34 -21.59
CA MET A 27 14.35 7.39 -22.90
C MET A 27 13.37 7.33 -24.09
N LEU A 28 12.17 6.77 -23.89
CA LEU A 28 11.11 6.73 -24.91
C LEU A 28 10.32 8.04 -25.00
N ILE A 29 10.44 8.92 -23.99
CA ILE A 29 9.73 10.20 -23.97
C ILE A 29 10.52 11.20 -24.82
N ASP A 30 10.04 11.45 -26.03
CA ASP A 30 10.51 12.60 -26.81
C ASP A 30 9.74 13.86 -26.40
N ILE A 31 10.41 14.69 -25.59
CA ILE A 31 9.84 15.95 -25.06
C ILE A 31 9.44 16.90 -26.20
N LYS A 32 10.07 16.80 -27.37
CA LYS A 32 9.72 17.63 -28.54
C LYS A 32 8.31 17.35 -29.04
N ILE A 33 7.77 16.15 -28.80
CA ILE A 33 6.40 15.77 -29.19
C ILE A 33 5.37 16.52 -28.35
N LEU A 34 5.67 16.83 -27.09
CA LEU A 34 4.80 17.65 -26.23
C LEU A 34 4.63 19.08 -26.76
N PHE A 35 5.63 19.59 -27.48
CA PHE A 35 5.65 20.93 -28.07
C PHE A 35 5.46 20.95 -29.58
N GLY A 36 5.42 19.76 -30.22
CA GLY A 36 5.18 19.57 -31.63
C GLY A 36 3.68 19.46 -32.00
N ARG A 37 3.38 19.48 -33.26
CA ARG A 37 2.08 19.44 -33.93
C ARG A 37 0.85 19.10 -33.07
N GLY A 38 -0.13 20.00 -33.05
CA GLY A 38 -1.31 19.99 -32.19
C GLY A 38 -2.23 18.75 -32.24
N ASP A 39 -2.03 17.81 -33.16
CA ASP A 39 -2.89 16.62 -33.28
C ASP A 39 -2.49 15.51 -32.30
N ALA A 40 -1.20 15.25 -32.10
CA ALA A 40 -0.72 14.33 -31.06
C ALA A 40 -1.13 14.77 -29.65
N LEU A 41 -1.10 16.09 -29.38
CA LEU A 41 -1.54 16.64 -28.11
C LEU A 41 -3.05 16.49 -27.89
N LYS A 42 -3.88 16.68 -28.94
CA LYS A 42 -5.33 16.43 -28.86
C LYS A 42 -5.62 14.97 -28.54
N VAL A 43 -4.95 14.04 -29.23
CA VAL A 43 -5.09 12.60 -28.97
C VAL A 43 -4.70 12.28 -27.52
N ALA A 44 -3.57 12.80 -27.04
CA ALA A 44 -3.11 12.62 -25.68
C ALA A 44 -4.11 13.12 -24.64
N VAL A 45 -4.66 14.32 -24.82
CA VAL A 45 -5.65 14.92 -23.92
C VAL A 45 -6.94 14.10 -23.89
N VAL A 46 -7.45 13.69 -25.05
CA VAL A 46 -8.66 12.86 -25.13
C VAL A 46 -8.43 11.51 -24.46
N MET A 47 -7.35 10.82 -24.78
CA MET A 47 -7.02 9.52 -24.17
C MET A 47 -6.87 9.64 -22.65
N THR A 48 -6.15 10.65 -22.16
CA THR A 48 -5.95 10.87 -20.73
C THR A 48 -7.27 11.18 -20.02
N THR A 49 -8.09 12.03 -20.61
CA THR A 49 -9.39 12.40 -20.01
C THR A 49 -10.33 11.20 -19.93
N VAL A 50 -10.42 10.41 -20.99
CA VAL A 50 -11.25 9.19 -21.02
C VAL A 50 -10.73 8.15 -20.01
N ALA A 51 -9.42 7.96 -19.93
CA ALA A 51 -8.81 7.04 -18.98
C ALA A 51 -9.09 7.45 -17.53
N LEU A 52 -8.91 8.73 -17.18
CA LEU A 52 -9.20 9.26 -15.85
C LEU A 52 -10.68 9.14 -15.50
N ALA A 53 -11.56 9.52 -16.43
CA ALA A 53 -13.01 9.47 -16.24
C ALA A 53 -13.49 8.03 -16.01
N SER A 54 -13.02 7.08 -16.81
CA SER A 54 -13.40 5.66 -16.68
C SER A 54 -12.97 5.08 -15.32
N LYS A 55 -11.76 5.39 -14.87
CA LYS A 55 -11.25 4.95 -13.56
C LYS A 55 -11.98 5.61 -12.40
N TRP A 56 -12.30 6.90 -12.54
CA TRP A 56 -13.08 7.60 -11.53
C TRP A 56 -14.50 7.04 -11.40
N ILE A 57 -15.18 6.78 -12.53
CA ILE A 57 -16.51 6.17 -12.56
C ILE A 57 -16.47 4.76 -11.96
N ALA A 58 -15.48 3.94 -12.32
CA ALA A 58 -15.30 2.60 -11.76
C ALA A 58 -15.12 2.64 -10.24
N SER A 59 -14.26 3.52 -9.73
CA SER A 59 -14.03 3.68 -8.29
C SER A 59 -15.28 4.19 -7.55
N TRP A 60 -16.03 5.10 -8.17
CA TRP A 60 -17.28 5.59 -7.60
C TRP A 60 -18.37 4.51 -7.57
N LEU A 61 -18.49 3.72 -8.64
CA LEU A 61 -19.44 2.62 -8.70
C LEU A 61 -19.13 1.54 -7.65
N THR A 62 -17.84 1.17 -7.53
CA THR A 62 -17.38 0.24 -6.51
C THR A 62 -17.67 0.75 -5.10
N GLN A 63 -17.42 2.04 -4.84
CA GLN A 63 -17.78 2.65 -3.55
C GLN A 63 -19.27 2.48 -3.23
N LYS A 64 -20.15 2.71 -4.21
CA LYS A 64 -21.60 2.58 -4.00
C LYS A 64 -22.03 1.13 -3.75
N ILE A 65 -21.50 0.18 -4.52
CA ILE A 65 -21.85 -1.24 -4.40
C ILE A 65 -21.38 -1.81 -3.06
N TYR A 66 -20.13 -1.53 -2.66
CA TYR A 66 -19.52 -2.09 -1.45
C TYR A 66 -19.68 -1.19 -0.22
N LYS A 67 -20.37 -0.04 -0.33
CA LYS A 67 -20.59 0.93 0.76
C LYS A 67 -19.29 1.37 1.44
N MET A 68 -18.22 1.54 0.65
CA MET A 68 -16.89 1.93 1.12
C MET A 68 -16.85 3.41 1.52
N LYS A 69 -15.89 3.78 2.37
CA LYS A 69 -15.65 5.18 2.75
C LYS A 69 -15.08 5.97 1.57
N ALA A 70 -15.32 7.29 1.56
CA ALA A 70 -14.83 8.17 0.49
C ALA A 70 -13.29 8.16 0.35
N ILE A 71 -12.56 7.96 1.46
CA ILE A 71 -11.10 7.86 1.48
C ILE A 71 -10.63 6.59 0.77
N GLU A 72 -11.31 5.47 0.97
CA GLU A 72 -11.00 4.20 0.34
C GLU A 72 -11.22 4.27 -1.18
N ARG A 73 -12.27 4.98 -1.64
CA ARG A 73 -12.47 5.28 -3.06
C ARG A 73 -11.31 6.09 -3.65
N GLU A 74 -10.87 7.16 -2.95
CA GLU A 74 -9.75 8.02 -3.39
C GLU A 74 -8.46 7.19 -3.51
N LEU A 75 -8.20 6.31 -2.55
CA LEU A 75 -7.07 5.40 -2.57
C LEU A 75 -7.15 4.40 -3.72
N MET A 76 -8.32 3.78 -3.92
CA MET A 76 -8.55 2.82 -5.01
C MET A 76 -8.42 3.49 -6.38
N PHE A 77 -8.94 4.71 -6.56
CA PHE A 77 -8.74 5.50 -7.76
C PHE A 77 -7.25 5.76 -8.01
N GLY A 78 -6.51 6.24 -7.01
CA GLY A 78 -5.09 6.49 -7.12
C GLY A 78 -4.31 5.24 -7.54
N LEU A 79 -4.50 4.12 -6.84
CA LEU A 79 -3.80 2.86 -7.12
C LEU A 79 -4.15 2.25 -8.48
N SER A 80 -5.40 2.39 -8.93
CA SER A 80 -5.85 1.81 -10.20
C SER A 80 -5.56 2.68 -11.43
N ASN A 81 -5.24 3.96 -11.22
CA ASN A 81 -5.10 4.92 -12.31
C ASN A 81 -3.71 4.91 -12.96
N ALA A 82 -2.67 4.45 -12.25
CA ALA A 82 -1.32 4.37 -12.81
C ALA A 82 -1.29 3.38 -13.96
N GLN A 83 -1.03 3.91 -15.16
CA GLN A 83 -0.81 3.12 -16.38
C GLN A 83 0.68 3.24 -16.73
N ALA A 84 1.33 2.11 -17.00
CA ALA A 84 2.77 2.10 -17.25
C ALA A 84 3.14 1.04 -18.29
N ALA A 85 3.99 0.08 -17.93
CA ALA A 85 4.62 -0.86 -18.84
C ALA A 85 3.63 -1.67 -19.70
N ALA A 86 2.54 -2.14 -19.14
CA ALA A 86 1.57 -2.96 -19.87
C ALA A 86 0.88 -2.16 -20.99
N THR A 87 0.51 -0.91 -20.70
CA THR A 87 -0.10 -0.01 -21.70
C THR A 87 0.88 0.31 -22.81
N LEU A 88 2.14 0.62 -22.46
CA LEU A 88 3.18 0.89 -23.44
C LEU A 88 3.46 -0.33 -24.32
N ALA A 89 3.57 -1.52 -23.71
CA ALA A 89 3.79 -2.76 -24.45
C ALA A 89 2.65 -3.07 -25.44
N ALA A 90 1.40 -2.90 -25.01
CA ALA A 90 0.24 -3.11 -25.87
C ALA A 90 0.23 -2.15 -27.08
N VAL A 91 0.55 -0.87 -26.85
CA VAL A 91 0.61 0.14 -27.90
C VAL A 91 1.78 -0.09 -28.86
N LEU A 92 2.96 -0.49 -28.33
CA LEU A 92 4.11 -0.85 -29.17
C LEU A 92 3.83 -2.07 -30.06
N VAL A 93 3.14 -3.08 -29.53
CA VAL A 93 2.70 -4.23 -30.34
C VAL A 93 1.76 -3.76 -31.44
N GLY A 94 0.73 -2.95 -31.12
CA GLY A 94 -0.20 -2.42 -32.11
C GLY A 94 0.49 -1.53 -33.16
N TYR A 95 1.49 -0.76 -32.78
CA TYR A 95 2.28 0.08 -33.68
C TYR A 95 3.12 -0.74 -34.67
N ASN A 96 3.60 -1.92 -34.26
CA ASN A 96 4.40 -2.82 -35.11
C ASN A 96 3.55 -3.70 -36.03
N ILE A 97 2.23 -3.76 -35.87
CA ILE A 97 1.33 -4.52 -36.73
C ILE A 97 1.08 -3.69 -38.02
N ILE A 98 1.43 -4.29 -39.15
CA ILE A 98 1.14 -3.75 -40.47
C ILE A 98 -0.10 -4.46 -41.03
N LEU A 99 -1.11 -3.68 -41.39
CA LEU A 99 -2.34 -4.16 -42.01
C LEU A 99 -2.09 -4.62 -43.44
N PRO A 100 -2.94 -5.45 -44.04
CA PRO A 100 -2.85 -5.82 -45.45
C PRO A 100 -2.89 -4.62 -46.42
N SER A 101 -3.40 -3.48 -45.97
CA SER A 101 -3.39 -2.20 -46.67
C SER A 101 -2.00 -1.54 -46.74
N GLY A 102 -1.00 -2.06 -46.04
CA GLY A 102 0.32 -1.46 -45.91
C GLY A 102 0.42 -0.37 -44.81
N GLU A 103 -0.67 -0.02 -44.17
CA GLU A 103 -0.69 0.94 -43.07
C GLU A 103 -0.45 0.28 -41.72
N ARG A 104 0.09 1.03 -40.75
CA ARG A 104 0.22 0.56 -39.38
C ARG A 104 -1.13 0.57 -38.67
N LEU A 105 -1.40 -0.43 -37.80
CA LEU A 105 -2.63 -0.50 -37.00
C LEU A 105 -2.79 0.72 -36.09
N LEU A 106 -1.70 1.16 -35.49
CA LEU A 106 -1.66 2.39 -34.68
C LEU A 106 -0.63 3.36 -35.30
N ASN A 107 -1.02 4.62 -35.41
CA ASN A 107 -0.14 5.67 -35.91
C ASN A 107 0.80 6.22 -34.83
N GLU A 108 1.76 7.05 -35.22
CA GLU A 108 2.71 7.68 -34.30
C GLU A 108 2.03 8.59 -33.28
N ASP A 109 0.93 9.24 -33.64
CA ASP A 109 0.20 10.13 -32.73
C ASP A 109 -0.38 9.37 -31.54
N VAL A 110 -0.86 8.14 -31.76
CA VAL A 110 -1.36 7.27 -30.68
C VAL A 110 -0.22 6.80 -29.78
N LEU A 111 0.92 6.42 -30.35
CA LEU A 111 2.10 6.02 -29.59
C LEU A 111 2.56 7.18 -28.69
N ASN A 112 2.73 8.36 -29.26
CA ASN A 112 3.17 9.55 -28.58
C ASN A 112 2.13 10.03 -27.54
N GLY A 113 0.85 9.98 -27.90
CA GLY A 113 -0.26 10.27 -26.98
C GLY A 113 -0.31 9.34 -25.79
N THR A 114 0.05 8.05 -25.97
CA THR A 114 0.12 7.07 -24.89
C THR A 114 1.27 7.37 -23.92
N ILE A 115 2.42 7.81 -24.42
CA ILE A 115 3.54 8.21 -23.54
C ILE A 115 3.14 9.37 -22.63
N VAL A 116 2.47 10.38 -23.23
CA VAL A 116 1.93 11.53 -22.47
C VAL A 116 0.88 11.08 -21.46
N LEU A 117 -0.03 10.19 -21.84
CA LEU A 117 -1.03 9.61 -20.95
C LEU A 117 -0.38 8.91 -19.75
N ILE A 118 0.64 8.09 -19.97
CA ILE A 118 1.37 7.40 -18.91
C ILE A 118 1.95 8.41 -17.91
N LEU A 119 2.62 9.45 -18.42
CA LEU A 119 3.23 10.48 -17.59
C LEU A 119 2.18 11.15 -16.68
N PHE A 120 1.09 11.66 -17.27
CA PHE A 120 0.05 12.36 -16.52
C PHE A 120 -0.70 11.43 -15.54
N THR A 121 -1.03 10.21 -15.95
CA THR A 121 -1.72 9.26 -15.06
C THR A 121 -0.85 8.84 -13.89
N CYS A 122 0.45 8.65 -14.07
CA CYS A 122 1.39 8.35 -12.99
C CYS A 122 1.52 9.50 -11.98
N ILE A 123 1.61 10.75 -12.47
CA ILE A 123 1.66 11.93 -11.59
C ILE A 123 0.36 12.04 -10.78
N ILE A 124 -0.80 12.01 -11.43
CA ILE A 124 -2.10 12.13 -10.76
C ILE A 124 -2.29 10.97 -9.76
N SER A 125 -1.94 9.74 -10.17
CA SER A 125 -2.00 8.55 -9.32
C SER A 125 -1.16 8.68 -8.06
N SER A 126 0.07 9.15 -8.19
CA SER A 126 0.98 9.35 -7.06
C SER A 126 0.39 10.34 -6.04
N PHE A 127 -0.06 11.50 -6.49
CA PHE A 127 -0.68 12.50 -5.60
C PHE A 127 -1.97 12.01 -4.95
N ALA A 128 -2.86 11.35 -5.72
CA ALA A 128 -4.11 10.84 -5.19
C ALA A 128 -3.87 9.75 -4.14
N THR A 129 -2.97 8.81 -4.43
CA THR A 129 -2.62 7.72 -3.52
C THR A 129 -1.97 8.24 -2.24
N GLU A 130 -0.99 9.13 -2.34
CA GLU A 130 -0.30 9.69 -1.18
C GLU A 130 -1.27 10.45 -0.27
N ARG A 131 -2.13 11.29 -0.86
CA ARG A 131 -3.13 12.04 -0.11
C ARG A 131 -4.13 11.12 0.61
N ALA A 132 -4.63 10.10 -0.08
CA ALA A 132 -5.58 9.15 0.49
C ALA A 132 -4.93 8.29 1.58
N ALA A 133 -3.72 7.79 1.35
CA ALA A 133 -2.97 6.99 2.31
C ALA A 133 -2.65 7.77 3.60
N ARG A 134 -2.24 9.04 3.49
CA ARG A 134 -2.01 9.90 4.66
C ARG A 134 -3.28 10.11 5.48
N LYS A 135 -4.42 10.38 4.82
CA LYS A 135 -5.70 10.54 5.52
C LYS A 135 -6.15 9.25 6.21
N LEU A 136 -5.94 8.10 5.56
CA LEU A 136 -6.29 6.80 6.12
C LEU A 136 -5.46 6.52 7.37
N ALA A 137 -4.14 6.69 7.30
CA ALA A 137 -3.22 6.51 8.42
C ALA A 137 -3.55 7.46 9.61
N MET A 138 -3.92 8.72 9.32
CA MET A 138 -4.33 9.65 10.37
C MET A 138 -5.64 9.23 11.04
N ASN A 139 -6.62 8.73 10.28
CA ASN A 139 -7.87 8.23 10.83
C ASN A 139 -7.66 6.98 11.69
N GLU A 140 -6.81 6.05 11.26
CA GLU A 140 -6.46 4.86 12.04
C GLU A 140 -5.74 5.25 13.34
N ALA A 141 -4.76 6.15 13.26
CA ALA A 141 -4.05 6.64 14.45
C ALA A 141 -4.98 7.36 15.45
N GLN A 142 -6.02 8.05 14.97
CA GLN A 142 -7.03 8.68 15.85
C GLN A 142 -7.92 7.64 16.51
N LEU A 143 -8.38 6.62 15.78
CA LEU A 143 -9.17 5.52 16.33
C LEU A 143 -8.37 4.73 17.38
N ASP A 144 -7.10 4.43 17.10
CA ASP A 144 -6.22 3.77 18.05
C ASP A 144 -5.97 4.61 19.32
N ALA A 145 -5.91 5.94 19.17
CA ALA A 145 -5.74 6.84 20.31
C ALA A 145 -7.02 6.96 21.15
N GLU A 146 -8.21 6.92 20.53
CA GLU A 146 -9.49 6.89 21.22
C GLU A 146 -9.74 5.55 21.92
N ASP A 147 -9.42 4.44 21.26
CA ASP A 147 -9.50 3.10 21.84
C ASP A 147 -8.54 2.96 23.03
N LYS A 148 -7.31 3.45 22.92
CA LYS A 148 -6.35 3.47 24.03
C LYS A 148 -6.82 4.31 25.22
N LYS A 149 -7.58 5.38 25.01
CA LYS A 149 -8.19 6.15 26.10
C LYS A 149 -9.31 5.40 26.82
N ASN A 150 -9.99 4.50 26.13
CA ASN A 150 -11.12 3.73 26.67
C ASN A 150 -10.72 2.34 27.18
N ILE A 151 -9.53 1.84 26.82
CA ILE A 151 -9.02 0.56 27.37
C ILE A 151 -8.44 0.87 28.75
N PRO A 152 -8.96 0.27 29.83
CA PRO A 152 -8.36 0.42 31.14
C PRO A 152 -6.89 -0.07 31.09
N GLU A 153 -5.98 0.75 31.60
CA GLU A 153 -4.57 0.39 31.67
C GLU A 153 -4.41 -0.94 32.41
N LYS A 154 -3.87 -1.95 31.72
CA LYS A 154 -3.57 -3.26 32.28
C LYS A 154 -2.08 -3.36 32.56
N ILE A 155 -1.72 -3.66 33.79
CA ILE A 155 -0.34 -3.90 34.18
C ILE A 155 -0.09 -5.40 34.04
N LEU A 156 0.87 -5.76 33.19
CA LEU A 156 1.29 -7.14 32.97
C LEU A 156 2.52 -7.44 33.83
N ILE A 157 2.38 -8.40 34.72
CA ILE A 157 3.45 -8.81 35.64
C ILE A 157 4.09 -10.08 35.09
N PRO A 158 5.35 -10.07 34.63
CA PRO A 158 6.04 -11.28 34.20
C PRO A 158 6.42 -12.13 35.41
N VAL A 159 5.80 -13.31 35.55
CA VAL A 159 6.03 -14.25 36.65
C VAL A 159 6.92 -15.38 36.16
N ALA A 160 8.23 -15.16 36.10
CA ALA A 160 9.18 -16.17 35.64
C ALA A 160 10.02 -16.76 36.79
N ASN A 161 10.33 -15.98 37.84
CA ASN A 161 11.15 -16.41 38.96
C ASN A 161 10.38 -16.23 40.28
N PRO A 162 10.21 -17.30 41.09
CA PRO A 162 9.51 -17.23 42.38
C PRO A 162 10.07 -16.20 43.37
N GLU A 163 11.36 -15.96 43.34
CA GLU A 163 12.02 -15.03 44.29
C GLU A 163 11.68 -13.56 44.06
N THR A 164 11.32 -13.19 42.80
CA THR A 164 11.03 -11.80 42.44
C THR A 164 9.54 -11.49 42.32
N ILE A 165 8.67 -12.50 42.51
CA ILE A 165 7.21 -12.34 42.35
C ILE A 165 6.66 -11.34 43.37
N GLU A 166 7.04 -11.42 44.61
CA GLU A 166 6.52 -10.58 45.68
C GLU A 166 6.88 -9.11 45.49
N GLU A 167 8.10 -8.83 45.06
CA GLU A 167 8.58 -7.48 44.77
C GLU A 167 7.86 -6.88 43.54
N LEU A 168 7.67 -7.68 42.48
CA LEU A 168 6.96 -7.26 41.29
C LEU A 168 5.47 -6.99 41.54
N ILE A 169 4.82 -7.80 42.37
CA ILE A 169 3.44 -7.57 42.80
C ILE A 169 3.33 -6.29 43.61
N ASN A 170 4.22 -6.08 44.60
CA ASN A 170 4.23 -4.88 45.41
C ASN A 170 4.47 -3.62 44.56
N LEU A 171 5.42 -3.65 43.64
CA LEU A 171 5.66 -2.57 42.70
C LEU A 171 4.42 -2.29 41.83
N SER A 172 3.77 -3.34 41.35
CA SER A 172 2.57 -3.23 40.51
C SER A 172 1.39 -2.63 41.26
N LEU A 173 1.28 -2.93 42.56
CA LEU A 173 0.26 -2.35 43.43
C LEU A 173 0.50 -0.86 43.72
N VAL A 174 1.76 -0.42 43.74
CA VAL A 174 2.12 1.01 43.90
C VAL A 174 1.81 1.80 42.62
N ILE A 175 2.07 1.22 41.45
CA ILE A 175 1.85 1.88 40.17
C ILE A 175 0.36 1.87 39.76
N ARG A 176 -0.42 0.96 40.33
CA ARG A 176 -1.81 0.74 39.99
C ARG A 176 -2.69 1.96 40.34
N ASP A 177 -3.51 2.41 39.39
CA ASP A 177 -4.60 3.35 39.70
C ASP A 177 -5.66 2.66 40.57
N SER A 178 -5.88 3.19 41.78
CA SER A 178 -6.78 2.65 42.77
C SER A 178 -8.26 2.60 42.36
N LYS A 179 -8.62 3.32 41.31
CA LYS A 179 -9.98 3.36 40.75
C LYS A 179 -10.36 2.16 39.89
N GLN A 180 -9.40 1.36 39.44
CA GLN A 180 -9.62 0.24 38.53
C GLN A 180 -9.32 -1.10 39.26
N ARG A 181 -10.36 -1.92 39.45
CA ARG A 181 -10.26 -3.15 40.23
C ARG A 181 -9.63 -4.36 39.55
N ASN A 182 -9.56 -4.42 38.20
CA ASN A 182 -9.12 -5.62 37.45
C ASN A 182 -8.06 -5.30 36.38
N ASN A 183 -7.04 -4.54 36.74
CA ASN A 183 -6.00 -4.11 35.82
C ASN A 183 -4.64 -4.83 35.96
N LEU A 184 -4.54 -5.82 36.86
CA LEU A 184 -3.32 -6.63 37.04
C LEU A 184 -3.49 -7.99 36.36
N MET A 185 -2.54 -8.36 35.51
CA MET A 185 -2.49 -9.66 34.83
C MET A 185 -1.10 -10.28 35.04
N ALA A 186 -1.05 -11.51 35.55
CA ALA A 186 0.18 -12.28 35.67
C ALA A 186 0.43 -13.04 34.34
N LEU A 187 1.63 -12.94 33.79
CA LEU A 187 2.08 -13.67 32.62
C LEU A 187 3.18 -14.65 33.01
N ASN A 188 2.93 -15.94 32.82
CA ASN A 188 3.96 -16.97 32.94
C ASN A 188 4.27 -17.54 31.57
N VAL A 189 5.53 -17.50 31.15
CA VAL A 189 5.99 -18.08 29.91
C VAL A 189 6.50 -19.49 30.15
N ILE A 190 5.76 -20.49 29.70
CA ILE A 190 6.13 -21.89 29.77
C ILE A 190 6.86 -22.25 28.49
N ASN A 191 8.10 -22.76 28.59
CA ASN A 191 8.86 -23.20 27.44
C ASN A 191 8.45 -24.65 27.12
N ASP A 192 7.93 -24.91 25.94
CA ASP A 192 7.38 -26.20 25.48
C ASP A 192 8.43 -27.34 25.44
N ASN A 193 9.72 -27.01 25.64
CA ASN A 193 10.82 -27.98 25.69
C ASN A 193 11.09 -28.60 27.07
N SER A 194 10.33 -28.23 28.08
CA SER A 194 10.44 -28.86 29.39
C SER A 194 9.52 -30.09 29.45
N SER A 195 10.12 -31.26 29.63
CA SER A 195 9.43 -32.55 29.82
C SER A 195 8.29 -32.40 30.86
N SER A 196 7.18 -33.06 30.57
CA SER A 196 5.92 -33.04 31.32
C SER A 196 6.03 -33.25 32.85
N GLU A 197 7.14 -33.80 33.34
CA GLU A 197 7.43 -34.02 34.79
C GLU A 197 7.74 -32.73 35.55
N GLN A 198 8.22 -31.66 34.91
CA GLN A 198 8.50 -30.39 35.58
C GLN A 198 7.28 -29.48 35.68
N LEU A 199 6.21 -29.74 34.94
CA LEU A 199 4.99 -28.93 34.95
C LEU A 199 4.11 -29.23 36.18
N GLU A 200 4.10 -30.50 36.66
CA GLU A 200 3.33 -30.90 37.88
C GLU A 200 3.95 -30.39 39.18
N SER A 201 5.26 -30.20 39.23
CA SER A 201 5.94 -29.71 40.45
C SER A 201 5.88 -28.18 40.66
N ARG A 202 5.52 -27.41 39.61
CA ARG A 202 5.41 -25.93 39.65
C ARG A 202 3.98 -25.41 39.85
N GLY A 203 2.99 -26.30 39.85
CA GLY A 203 1.56 -25.94 39.99
C GLY A 203 0.97 -26.19 41.36
N LYS A 204 1.80 -26.52 42.39
CA LYS A 204 1.34 -26.69 43.79
C LYS A 204 1.77 -25.51 44.67
#